data_02c3d9746bf3a51b67233152f9299809
#
_entry.id   02c3d9746bf3a51b67233152f9299809
#
_cell.length_a   1.000
_cell.length_b   1.000
_cell.length_c   1.000
_cell.angle_alpha   90.00
_cell.angle_beta   90.00
_cell.angle_gamma   90.00
#
_symmetry.space_group_name_H-M   'P 1'
#
loop_
_entity.id
_entity.type
_entity.pdbx_description
1 polymer ?
#
loop_
_entity_poly.entity_id
_entity_poly.type
_entity_poly.pdbx_seq_one_letter_code
_entity_poly.pdbx_strand_id
1 'polypeptide(L)'
;RDRLRSRGLGDVYKRQEVDVTGLDEEQAKEAVKKDYEERREIMDASPIHVAIAGRMMFKRVMGKASFCNIQDLQGNIQVYVARDAIGADSYADFKKSDIGDIFGLEGFAFRTRTGEISIHAESMTLLSKSLQILPEKFHGLTDTDMRYRQRYVDLIMNQDSKNVFIKRSQILKEIRNFLADRDFMEVETPMLVANAGGAAARPFETHYNALNEDVKLRISLELYLKRLIVGGLERVYEIGRVFRNEGVDTRHNPEFTLMELYQAYTDYEGMMELTESMFRYLAEKVCGSAKISYNGIEIDLSKPFERLTMNDAIKKYAGIDFDEVADDEAAKKLADEHHIEYEERHKKGDIINLFFEEYCEKELIQPTFIMDHPIEISPLT
;
A
#
# COMPACT_ATOMS: atom_id res chain seq x y z
N ARG A 1 23.69 -21.34 -10.14
CA ARG A 1 22.34 -21.34 -10.78
C ARG A 1 21.82 -19.93 -10.62
N ASP A 2 22.23 -19.05 -11.54
CA ASP A 2 21.79 -17.66 -11.58
C ASP A 2 20.30 -17.62 -11.92
N ARG A 3 19.51 -17.12 -10.96
CA ARG A 3 18.12 -16.76 -11.22
C ARG A 3 18.15 -15.56 -12.15
N LEU A 4 17.95 -15.78 -13.43
CA LEU A 4 17.60 -14.73 -14.38
C LEU A 4 16.28 -14.12 -13.88
N ARG A 5 16.37 -13.03 -13.14
CA ARG A 5 15.21 -12.25 -12.68
C ARG A 5 14.66 -11.54 -13.89
N SER A 6 13.35 -11.60 -14.10
CA SER A 6 12.61 -10.84 -15.12
C SER A 6 12.86 -9.31 -15.09
N ARG A 7 13.52 -8.81 -14.07
CA ARG A 7 13.99 -7.41 -13.94
C ARG A 7 14.85 -6.92 -15.11
N GLY A 8 15.62 -7.79 -15.77
CA GLY A 8 16.50 -7.36 -16.87
C GLY A 8 15.79 -7.05 -18.18
N LEU A 9 14.65 -7.70 -18.46
CA LEU A 9 13.93 -7.52 -19.73
C LEU A 9 13.12 -6.21 -19.78
N GLY A 10 12.50 -5.82 -18.70
CA GLY A 10 11.73 -4.57 -18.64
C GLY A 10 12.56 -3.31 -18.71
N ASP A 11 13.79 -3.33 -18.19
CA ASP A 11 14.66 -2.13 -18.15
C ASP A 11 15.47 -1.96 -19.44
N VAL A 12 15.81 -3.06 -20.13
CA VAL A 12 16.54 -3.00 -21.40
C VAL A 12 15.64 -2.64 -22.57
N TYR A 13 14.34 -2.94 -22.46
CA TYR A 13 13.36 -2.75 -23.54
C TYR A 13 12.17 -1.87 -23.17
N LYS A 14 12.28 -1.07 -22.12
CA LYS A 14 11.33 0.04 -21.91
C LYS A 14 11.24 0.78 -23.23
N ARG A 15 10.00 0.98 -23.75
CA ARG A 15 9.74 1.91 -24.84
C ARG A 15 10.48 3.20 -24.52
N GLN A 16 11.67 3.41 -25.08
CA GLN A 16 12.08 4.76 -25.36
C GLN A 16 11.11 5.20 -26.44
N GLU A 17 10.20 6.07 -26.06
CA GLU A 17 9.33 6.73 -27.02
C GLU A 17 10.28 7.37 -28.05
N VAL A 18 10.08 7.03 -29.32
CA VAL A 18 10.80 7.69 -30.40
C VAL A 18 10.38 9.16 -30.31
N ASP A 19 11.33 10.05 -30.15
CA ASP A 19 11.04 11.48 -30.15
C ASP A 19 10.51 11.89 -31.53
N VAL A 20 9.22 12.07 -31.62
CA VAL A 20 8.51 12.50 -32.83
C VAL A 20 8.14 13.99 -32.78
N THR A 21 8.69 14.73 -31.83
CA THR A 21 8.40 16.17 -31.66
C THR A 21 8.82 16.93 -32.90
N GLY A 22 7.87 17.63 -33.53
CA GLY A 22 8.11 18.45 -34.74
C GLY A 22 8.06 17.67 -36.07
N LEU A 23 7.72 16.39 -36.06
CA LEU A 23 7.50 15.59 -37.28
C LEU A 23 6.01 15.62 -37.66
N ASP A 24 5.74 15.57 -38.97
CA ASP A 24 4.37 15.33 -39.45
C ASP A 24 3.99 13.85 -39.23
N GLU A 25 2.71 13.52 -39.49
CA GLU A 25 2.15 12.18 -39.20
C GLU A 25 2.85 11.06 -40.00
N GLU A 26 3.30 11.35 -41.22
CA GLU A 26 3.95 10.37 -42.10
C GLU A 26 5.43 10.18 -41.68
N GLN A 27 6.10 11.24 -41.38
CA GLN A 27 7.49 11.26 -40.87
C GLN A 27 7.55 10.58 -39.48
N ALA A 28 6.58 10.82 -38.61
CA ALA A 28 6.50 10.16 -37.30
C ALA A 28 6.30 8.64 -37.43
N LYS A 29 5.44 8.21 -38.36
CA LYS A 29 5.24 6.77 -38.66
C LYS A 29 6.51 6.12 -39.22
N GLU A 30 7.23 6.82 -40.07
CA GLU A 30 8.49 6.33 -40.68
C GLU A 30 9.62 6.25 -39.65
N ALA A 31 9.75 7.25 -38.79
CA ALA A 31 10.71 7.24 -37.67
C ALA A 31 10.48 6.07 -36.70
N VAL A 32 9.22 5.86 -36.31
CA VAL A 32 8.83 4.70 -35.46
C VAL A 32 9.11 3.36 -36.14
N LYS A 33 8.86 3.27 -37.47
CA LYS A 33 9.11 2.04 -38.23
C LYS A 33 10.62 1.75 -38.35
N LYS A 34 11.43 2.77 -38.60
CA LYS A 34 12.89 2.65 -38.69
C LYS A 34 13.51 2.24 -37.37
N ASP A 35 13.14 2.87 -36.25
CA ASP A 35 13.56 2.47 -34.90
C ASP A 35 13.17 1.03 -34.57
N TYR A 36 12.00 0.61 -35.01
CA TYR A 36 11.53 -0.75 -34.86
C TYR A 36 12.42 -1.76 -35.62
N GLU A 37 12.75 -1.46 -36.88
CA GLU A 37 13.57 -2.33 -37.73
C GLU A 37 15.01 -2.44 -37.20
N GLU A 38 15.62 -1.31 -36.82
CA GLU A 38 16.96 -1.28 -36.20
C GLU A 38 17.05 -2.09 -34.91
N ARG A 39 16.10 -1.92 -34.02
CA ARG A 39 16.07 -2.66 -32.74
C ARG A 39 15.78 -4.14 -32.93
N ARG A 40 14.99 -4.48 -33.93
CA ARG A 40 14.74 -5.87 -34.28
C ARG A 40 16.01 -6.55 -34.78
N GLU A 41 16.77 -5.92 -35.66
CA GLU A 41 18.04 -6.46 -36.16
C GLU A 41 19.04 -6.69 -35.02
N ILE A 42 19.14 -5.78 -34.07
CA ILE A 42 19.99 -5.92 -32.88
C ILE A 42 19.56 -7.14 -32.05
N MET A 43 18.27 -7.32 -31.82
CA MET A 43 17.75 -8.46 -31.04
C MET A 43 17.92 -9.80 -31.79
N ASP A 44 17.72 -9.82 -33.08
CA ASP A 44 17.88 -11.02 -33.92
C ASP A 44 19.35 -11.41 -34.01
N ALA A 45 20.28 -10.44 -34.01
CA ALA A 45 21.73 -10.69 -34.06
C ALA A 45 22.31 -11.19 -32.72
N SER A 46 21.68 -10.85 -31.59
CA SER A 46 22.11 -11.29 -30.26
C SER A 46 20.89 -11.61 -29.41
N PRO A 47 20.25 -12.77 -29.59
CA PRO A 47 19.03 -13.11 -28.87
C PRO A 47 19.30 -13.27 -27.39
N ILE A 48 18.44 -12.65 -26.59
CA ILE A 48 18.47 -12.77 -25.12
C ILE A 48 17.66 -14.01 -24.74
N HIS A 49 18.38 -15.07 -24.37
CA HIS A 49 17.73 -16.27 -23.84
C HIS A 49 17.28 -16.09 -22.42
N VAL A 50 16.08 -16.58 -22.14
CA VAL A 50 15.40 -16.46 -20.85
C VAL A 50 14.76 -17.76 -20.43
N ALA A 51 14.73 -18.00 -19.13
CA ALA A 51 13.93 -19.04 -18.49
C ALA A 51 12.99 -18.37 -17.50
N ILE A 52 11.69 -18.48 -17.71
CA ILE A 52 10.66 -17.86 -16.85
C ILE A 52 9.61 -18.89 -16.42
N ALA A 53 8.94 -18.60 -15.32
CA ALA A 53 7.78 -19.36 -14.89
C ALA A 53 6.70 -18.40 -14.41
N GLY A 54 5.44 -18.74 -14.68
CA GLY A 54 4.32 -17.92 -14.25
C GLY A 54 2.98 -18.53 -14.63
N ARG A 55 1.92 -17.83 -14.26
CA ARG A 55 0.53 -18.23 -14.51
C ARG A 55 0.08 -17.76 -15.90
N MET A 56 -0.49 -18.66 -16.66
CA MET A 56 -1.09 -18.34 -17.96
C MET A 56 -2.43 -17.59 -17.74
N MET A 57 -2.48 -16.33 -18.12
CA MET A 57 -3.64 -15.46 -17.95
C MET A 57 -4.44 -15.24 -19.22
N PHE A 58 -3.89 -15.60 -20.34
CA PHE A 58 -4.53 -15.49 -21.66
C PHE A 58 -3.94 -16.53 -22.60
N LYS A 59 -4.78 -17.07 -23.48
CA LYS A 59 -4.37 -18.00 -24.54
C LYS A 59 -5.18 -17.76 -25.80
N ARG A 60 -4.49 -17.68 -26.93
CA ARG A 60 -5.08 -17.60 -28.27
C ARG A 60 -4.40 -18.59 -29.20
N VAL A 61 -5.13 -19.64 -29.60
CA VAL A 61 -4.65 -20.68 -30.50
C VAL A 61 -4.95 -20.31 -31.95
N MET A 62 -3.94 -20.33 -32.84
CA MET A 62 -4.05 -19.99 -34.24
C MET A 62 -3.37 -21.07 -35.11
N GLY A 63 -3.98 -22.27 -35.17
CA GLY A 63 -3.44 -23.38 -35.99
C GLY A 63 -2.11 -23.96 -35.46
N LYS A 64 -0.98 -23.73 -36.14
CA LYS A 64 0.34 -24.20 -35.77
C LYS A 64 1.12 -23.24 -34.86
N ALA A 65 0.57 -22.05 -34.60
CA ALA A 65 1.15 -21.05 -33.74
C ALA A 65 0.08 -20.54 -32.75
N SER A 66 0.52 -20.05 -31.62
CA SER A 66 -0.34 -19.54 -30.56
C SER A 66 0.35 -18.40 -29.85
N PHE A 67 -0.43 -17.59 -29.18
CA PHE A 67 0.02 -16.61 -28.20
C PHE A 67 -0.59 -16.91 -26.84
N CYS A 68 0.18 -16.74 -25.78
CA CYS A 68 -0.33 -16.71 -24.43
C CYS A 68 0.36 -15.60 -23.64
N ASN A 69 -0.24 -15.20 -22.52
CA ASN A 69 0.40 -14.27 -21.59
C ASN A 69 0.71 -15.02 -20.30
N ILE A 70 1.94 -14.90 -19.86
CA ILE A 70 2.43 -15.46 -18.60
C ILE A 70 2.60 -14.32 -17.59
N GLN A 71 2.00 -14.49 -16.43
CA GLN A 71 2.05 -13.53 -15.32
C GLN A 71 2.87 -14.05 -14.15
N ASP A 72 3.79 -13.22 -13.66
CA ASP A 72 4.53 -13.46 -12.43
C ASP A 72 4.35 -12.31 -11.42
N LEU A 73 5.27 -12.18 -10.47
CA LEU A 73 5.27 -11.07 -9.50
C LEU A 73 5.57 -9.72 -10.15
N GLN A 74 6.37 -9.69 -11.20
CA GLN A 74 6.86 -8.47 -11.85
C GLN A 74 5.88 -7.93 -12.89
N GLY A 75 5.01 -8.79 -13.47
CA GLY A 75 4.06 -8.37 -14.47
C GLY A 75 3.63 -9.47 -15.42
N ASN A 76 3.23 -9.07 -16.62
CA ASN A 76 2.81 -9.96 -17.70
C ASN A 76 3.75 -9.85 -18.88
N ILE A 77 4.04 -10.99 -19.51
CA ILE A 77 4.76 -11.03 -20.77
C ILE A 77 4.02 -11.91 -21.77
N GLN A 78 3.98 -11.47 -23.03
CA GLN A 78 3.45 -12.26 -24.13
C GLN A 78 4.45 -13.34 -24.53
N VAL A 79 3.95 -14.52 -24.81
CA VAL A 79 4.74 -15.67 -25.28
C VAL A 79 4.18 -16.15 -26.61
N TYR A 80 5.03 -16.26 -27.61
CA TYR A 80 4.74 -16.89 -28.89
C TYR A 80 5.15 -18.38 -28.81
N VAL A 81 4.17 -19.24 -29.07
CA VAL A 81 4.28 -20.68 -28.94
C VAL A 81 4.07 -21.30 -30.33
N ALA A 82 5.13 -21.74 -30.97
CA ALA A 82 5.06 -22.38 -32.27
C ALA A 82 5.25 -23.91 -32.15
N ARG A 83 4.39 -24.67 -32.84
CA ARG A 83 4.45 -26.14 -32.86
C ARG A 83 5.81 -26.67 -33.26
N ASP A 84 6.41 -26.02 -34.26
CA ASP A 84 7.70 -26.49 -34.85
C ASP A 84 8.88 -26.14 -33.92
N ALA A 85 8.71 -25.20 -32.98
CA ALA A 85 9.73 -24.83 -32.00
C ALA A 85 9.68 -25.73 -30.75
N ILE A 86 8.48 -25.93 -30.16
CA ILE A 86 8.36 -26.71 -28.91
C ILE A 86 8.05 -28.20 -29.12
N GLY A 87 7.84 -28.62 -30.37
CA GLY A 87 7.47 -29.99 -30.73
C GLY A 87 5.96 -30.25 -30.76
N ALA A 88 5.55 -31.25 -31.50
CA ALA A 88 4.15 -31.55 -31.76
C ALA A 88 3.37 -31.99 -30.50
N ASP A 89 4.00 -32.79 -29.64
CA ASP A 89 3.38 -33.32 -28.41
C ASP A 89 3.21 -32.23 -27.37
N SER A 90 4.27 -31.46 -27.10
CA SER A 90 4.22 -30.32 -26.17
C SER A 90 3.21 -29.26 -26.63
N TYR A 91 3.10 -29.03 -27.93
CA TYR A 91 2.10 -28.10 -28.47
C TYR A 91 0.68 -28.64 -28.34
N ALA A 92 0.47 -29.96 -28.47
CA ALA A 92 -0.82 -30.59 -28.23
C ALA A 92 -1.26 -30.48 -26.77
N ASP A 93 -0.32 -30.65 -25.85
CA ASP A 93 -0.60 -30.48 -24.40
C ASP A 93 -0.82 -29.00 -24.03
N PHE A 94 -0.06 -28.08 -24.60
CA PHE A 94 -0.33 -26.66 -24.48
C PHE A 94 -1.74 -26.30 -24.97
N LYS A 95 -2.22 -26.85 -26.07
CA LYS A 95 -3.60 -26.59 -26.54
C LYS A 95 -4.67 -27.06 -25.59
N LYS A 96 -4.43 -28.16 -24.85
CA LYS A 96 -5.35 -28.70 -23.84
C LYS A 96 -5.28 -27.97 -22.49
N SER A 97 -4.24 -27.17 -22.26
CA SER A 97 -4.07 -26.44 -21.01
C SER A 97 -5.17 -25.40 -20.79
N ASP A 98 -5.38 -24.99 -19.56
CA ASP A 98 -6.40 -24.03 -19.17
C ASP A 98 -5.78 -22.70 -18.71
N ILE A 99 -6.56 -21.63 -18.80
CA ILE A 99 -6.21 -20.35 -18.19
C ILE A 99 -6.12 -20.56 -16.66
N GLY A 100 -5.05 -20.06 -16.07
CA GLY A 100 -4.74 -20.31 -14.67
C GLY A 100 -3.65 -21.35 -14.45
N ASP A 101 -3.33 -22.21 -15.43
CA ASP A 101 -2.22 -23.13 -15.35
C ASP A 101 -0.88 -22.41 -15.19
N ILE A 102 0.04 -23.00 -14.45
CA ILE A 102 1.39 -22.46 -14.27
C ILE A 102 2.35 -23.19 -15.19
N PHE A 103 3.04 -22.42 -16.02
CA PHE A 103 4.04 -22.92 -16.95
C PHE A 103 5.43 -22.40 -16.63
N GLY A 104 6.43 -23.28 -16.82
CA GLY A 104 7.82 -22.93 -17.04
C GLY A 104 8.11 -22.94 -18.54
N LEU A 105 8.88 -21.99 -19.02
CA LEU A 105 9.30 -21.93 -20.41
C LEU A 105 10.71 -21.40 -20.54
N GLU A 106 11.41 -21.89 -21.57
CA GLU A 106 12.68 -21.37 -22.02
C GLU A 106 12.52 -20.88 -23.46
N GLY A 107 13.28 -19.86 -23.81
CA GLY A 107 13.23 -19.27 -25.13
C GLY A 107 14.00 -17.97 -25.20
N PHE A 108 13.77 -17.18 -26.21
CA PHE A 108 14.45 -15.90 -26.38
C PHE A 108 13.47 -14.73 -26.56
N ALA A 109 13.90 -13.56 -26.12
CA ALA A 109 13.14 -12.33 -26.27
C ALA A 109 13.18 -11.86 -27.73
N PHE A 110 12.04 -11.47 -28.28
CA PHE A 110 11.92 -10.90 -29.61
C PHE A 110 10.83 -9.81 -29.62
N ARG A 111 10.81 -9.04 -30.70
CA ARG A 111 9.80 -8.01 -30.91
C ARG A 111 8.82 -8.43 -31.99
N THR A 112 7.52 -8.42 -31.67
CA THR A 112 6.47 -8.72 -32.67
C THR A 112 6.35 -7.60 -33.70
N ARG A 113 5.67 -7.87 -34.84
CA ARG A 113 5.43 -6.86 -35.89
C ARG A 113 4.68 -5.62 -35.38
N THR A 114 3.91 -5.77 -34.29
CA THR A 114 3.18 -4.67 -33.64
C THR A 114 4.01 -3.94 -32.59
N GLY A 115 5.29 -4.31 -32.45
CA GLY A 115 6.22 -3.67 -31.52
C GLY A 115 6.19 -4.22 -30.08
N GLU A 116 5.39 -5.25 -29.80
CA GLU A 116 5.32 -5.86 -28.47
C GLU A 116 6.51 -6.75 -28.18
N ILE A 117 7.13 -6.58 -27.00
CA ILE A 117 8.20 -7.45 -26.53
C ILE A 117 7.57 -8.77 -26.09
N SER A 118 8.06 -9.87 -26.65
CA SER A 118 7.53 -11.20 -26.44
C SER A 118 8.65 -12.22 -26.30
N ILE A 119 8.33 -13.39 -25.78
CA ILE A 119 9.25 -14.52 -25.73
C ILE A 119 8.84 -15.50 -26.81
N HIS A 120 9.79 -15.90 -27.66
CA HIS A 120 9.65 -17.05 -28.56
C HIS A 120 10.00 -18.30 -27.75
N ALA A 121 9.01 -19.12 -27.44
CA ALA A 121 9.24 -20.33 -26.66
C ALA A 121 9.95 -21.39 -27.48
N GLU A 122 11.03 -21.95 -26.93
CA GLU A 122 11.78 -23.13 -27.43
C GLU A 122 11.41 -24.38 -26.62
N SER A 123 11.02 -24.20 -25.34
CA SER A 123 10.44 -25.27 -24.53
C SER A 123 9.32 -24.73 -23.67
N MET A 124 8.36 -25.58 -23.31
CA MET A 124 7.25 -25.22 -22.44
C MET A 124 6.78 -26.42 -21.62
N THR A 125 6.79 -26.29 -20.30
CA THR A 125 6.46 -27.37 -19.36
C THR A 125 5.34 -26.93 -18.41
N LEU A 126 4.31 -27.74 -18.29
CA LEU A 126 3.26 -27.54 -17.27
C LEU A 126 3.85 -27.85 -15.88
N LEU A 127 3.93 -26.83 -15.03
CA LEU A 127 4.46 -26.97 -13.67
C LEU A 127 3.36 -27.27 -12.65
N SER A 128 2.17 -26.68 -12.84
CA SER A 128 1.03 -26.89 -11.97
C SER A 128 -0.27 -26.66 -12.73
N LYS A 129 -1.22 -27.58 -12.54
CA LYS A 129 -2.55 -27.51 -13.14
C LYS A 129 -3.49 -26.68 -12.28
N SER A 130 -4.21 -25.74 -12.88
CA SER A 130 -5.32 -25.04 -12.22
C SER A 130 -6.56 -25.93 -12.29
N LEU A 131 -7.02 -26.40 -11.13
CA LEU A 131 -8.19 -27.28 -11.03
C LEU A 131 -9.51 -26.50 -10.97
N GLN A 132 -9.44 -25.20 -10.72
CA GLN A 132 -10.60 -24.32 -10.72
C GLN A 132 -10.45 -23.24 -11.80
N ILE A 133 -11.56 -22.93 -12.46
CA ILE A 133 -11.59 -21.90 -13.50
C ILE A 133 -11.50 -20.54 -12.83
N LEU A 134 -10.58 -19.70 -13.32
CA LEU A 134 -10.48 -18.31 -12.88
C LEU A 134 -11.71 -17.53 -13.38
N PRO A 135 -12.17 -16.50 -12.66
CA PRO A 135 -13.22 -15.58 -13.11
C PRO A 135 -12.88 -14.99 -14.49
N GLU A 136 -13.92 -14.66 -15.28
CA GLU A 136 -13.70 -14.09 -16.60
C GLU A 136 -12.90 -12.77 -16.54
N LYS A 137 -11.91 -12.66 -17.43
CA LYS A 137 -10.94 -11.55 -17.43
C LYS A 137 -11.59 -10.16 -17.58
N PHE A 138 -12.69 -10.06 -18.31
CA PHE A 138 -13.33 -8.77 -18.62
C PHE A 138 -14.16 -8.22 -17.45
N HIS A 139 -14.64 -9.06 -16.56
CA HIS A 139 -15.42 -8.64 -15.40
C HIS A 139 -14.64 -8.77 -14.10
N GLY A 140 -13.52 -9.54 -14.11
CA GLY A 140 -12.67 -9.77 -12.95
C GLY A 140 -13.48 -10.30 -11.76
N LEU A 141 -12.89 -10.20 -10.59
CA LEU A 141 -13.59 -10.38 -9.32
C LEU A 141 -14.04 -9.00 -8.86
N THR A 142 -15.27 -8.57 -9.26
CA THR A 142 -15.80 -7.22 -8.98
C THR A 142 -16.52 -7.14 -7.65
N ASP A 143 -17.14 -8.24 -7.21
CA ASP A 143 -17.83 -8.32 -5.94
C ASP A 143 -16.87 -8.15 -4.77
N THR A 144 -17.11 -7.12 -3.95
CA THR A 144 -16.22 -6.73 -2.85
C THR A 144 -16.10 -7.81 -1.79
N ASP A 145 -17.21 -8.47 -1.42
CA ASP A 145 -17.20 -9.52 -0.41
C ASP A 145 -16.39 -10.74 -0.89
N MET A 146 -16.59 -11.15 -2.12
CA MET A 146 -15.80 -12.23 -2.74
C MET A 146 -14.32 -11.87 -2.83
N ARG A 147 -13.95 -10.62 -3.12
CA ARG A 147 -12.56 -10.15 -3.14
C ARG A 147 -11.90 -10.27 -1.76
N TYR A 148 -12.63 -10.00 -0.69
CA TYR A 148 -12.13 -10.18 0.66
C TYR A 148 -12.06 -11.65 1.07
N ARG A 149 -13.07 -12.46 0.75
CA ARG A 149 -13.12 -13.88 1.11
C ARG A 149 -12.14 -14.73 0.31
N GLN A 150 -11.93 -14.40 -0.97
CA GLN A 150 -11.00 -15.10 -1.85
C GLN A 150 -9.86 -14.18 -2.29
N ARG A 151 -9.17 -13.60 -1.31
CA ARG A 151 -8.09 -12.65 -1.55
C ARG A 151 -7.01 -13.19 -2.49
N TYR A 152 -6.70 -14.47 -2.43
CA TYR A 152 -5.74 -15.11 -3.35
C TYR A 152 -6.20 -15.07 -4.81
N VAL A 153 -7.50 -15.15 -5.08
CA VAL A 153 -8.06 -14.99 -6.44
C VAL A 153 -8.02 -13.52 -6.84
N ASP A 154 -8.40 -12.61 -5.94
CA ASP A 154 -8.30 -11.16 -6.16
C ASP A 154 -6.88 -10.74 -6.53
N LEU A 155 -5.85 -11.28 -5.87
CA LEU A 155 -4.44 -11.00 -6.18
C LEU A 155 -3.99 -11.55 -7.56
N ILE A 156 -4.64 -12.61 -8.05
CA ILE A 156 -4.38 -13.13 -9.40
C ILE A 156 -5.02 -12.23 -10.46
N MET A 157 -6.25 -11.79 -10.23
CA MET A 157 -7.08 -11.10 -11.22
C MET A 157 -6.89 -9.59 -11.23
N ASN A 158 -6.71 -8.97 -10.06
CA ASN A 158 -6.68 -7.53 -9.85
C ASN A 158 -5.25 -7.05 -9.53
N GLN A 159 -4.57 -6.51 -10.53
CA GLN A 159 -3.20 -6.02 -10.36
C GLN A 159 -3.12 -4.87 -9.35
N ASP A 160 -4.14 -4.02 -9.27
CA ASP A 160 -4.18 -2.90 -8.32
C ASP A 160 -4.20 -3.40 -6.88
N SER A 161 -5.00 -4.44 -6.58
CA SER A 161 -4.97 -5.08 -5.25
C SER A 161 -3.58 -5.62 -4.92
N LYS A 162 -2.95 -6.31 -5.87
CA LYS A 162 -1.59 -6.84 -5.69
C LYS A 162 -0.59 -5.72 -5.40
N ASN A 163 -0.67 -4.61 -6.14
CA ASN A 163 0.20 -3.45 -5.96
C ASN A 163 0.06 -2.80 -4.58
N VAL A 164 -1.15 -2.75 -4.02
CA VAL A 164 -1.38 -2.26 -2.65
C VAL A 164 -0.59 -3.08 -1.63
N PHE A 165 -0.63 -4.42 -1.71
CA PHE A 165 0.12 -5.29 -0.80
C PHE A 165 1.64 -5.16 -0.97
N ILE A 166 2.12 -5.02 -2.21
CA ILE A 166 3.54 -4.77 -2.50
C ILE A 166 3.98 -3.43 -1.89
N LYS A 167 3.22 -2.36 -2.13
CA LYS A 167 3.50 -1.03 -1.56
C LYS A 167 3.47 -1.04 -0.03
N ARG A 168 2.49 -1.72 0.58
CA ARG A 168 2.45 -1.89 2.04
C ARG A 168 3.73 -2.52 2.58
N SER A 169 4.21 -3.59 1.94
CA SER A 169 5.46 -4.24 2.35
C SER A 169 6.68 -3.32 2.18
N GLN A 170 6.70 -2.53 1.10
CA GLN A 170 7.75 -1.52 0.88
C GLN A 170 7.70 -0.41 1.95
N ILE A 171 6.53 0.10 2.29
CA ILE A 171 6.34 1.11 3.34
C ILE A 171 6.93 0.61 4.66
N LEU A 172 6.56 -0.60 5.10
CA LEU A 172 7.08 -1.17 6.35
C LEU A 172 8.61 -1.34 6.35
N LYS A 173 9.16 -1.73 5.21
CA LYS A 173 10.63 -1.81 5.04
C LYS A 173 11.29 -0.44 5.15
N GLU A 174 10.73 0.56 4.47
CA GLU A 174 11.33 1.90 4.47
C GLU A 174 11.13 2.64 5.81
N ILE A 175 10.04 2.38 6.55
CA ILE A 175 9.91 2.85 7.95
C ILE A 175 11.06 2.32 8.79
N ARG A 176 11.38 1.01 8.70
CA ARG A 176 12.51 0.42 9.43
C ARG A 176 13.84 1.04 9.05
N ASN A 177 14.08 1.25 7.77
CA ASN A 177 15.30 1.91 7.29
C ASN A 177 15.39 3.34 7.85
N PHE A 178 14.30 4.12 7.75
CA PHE A 178 14.25 5.51 8.24
C PHE A 178 14.53 5.62 9.74
N LEU A 179 13.97 4.72 10.54
CA LEU A 179 14.13 4.71 11.99
C LEU A 179 15.51 4.17 12.40
N ALA A 180 16.02 3.15 11.70
CA ALA A 180 17.37 2.62 11.93
C ALA A 180 18.45 3.68 11.66
N ASP A 181 18.31 4.49 10.61
CA ASP A 181 19.22 5.60 10.27
C ASP A 181 19.19 6.73 11.34
N ARG A 182 18.27 6.67 12.31
CA ARG A 182 18.10 7.63 13.43
C ARG A 182 18.31 6.99 14.78
N ASP A 183 18.97 5.84 14.81
CA ASP A 183 19.33 5.09 16.03
C ASP A 183 18.09 4.62 16.85
N PHE A 184 16.93 4.45 16.21
CA PHE A 184 15.81 3.80 16.87
C PHE A 184 15.98 2.28 16.88
N MET A 185 15.78 1.68 18.04
CA MET A 185 15.80 0.24 18.24
C MET A 185 14.39 -0.34 18.02
N GLU A 186 14.23 -1.29 17.08
CA GLU A 186 13.01 -2.08 16.97
C GLU A 186 12.96 -3.10 18.11
N VAL A 187 11.85 -3.13 18.83
CA VAL A 187 11.64 -4.06 19.94
C VAL A 187 10.34 -4.84 19.78
N GLU A 188 10.24 -5.96 20.47
CA GLU A 188 9.02 -6.77 20.55
C GLU A 188 8.58 -6.87 22.01
N THR A 189 7.35 -6.51 22.29
CA THR A 189 6.75 -6.55 23.62
C THR A 189 5.59 -7.54 23.70
N PRO A 190 5.18 -7.99 24.91
CA PRO A 190 4.15 -9.01 25.05
C PRO A 190 2.81 -8.64 24.44
N MET A 191 2.20 -9.57 23.70
CA MET A 191 0.80 -9.45 23.23
C MET A 191 -0.22 -9.85 24.29
N LEU A 192 0.13 -10.81 25.16
CA LEU A 192 -0.67 -11.20 26.30
C LEU A 192 -0.25 -10.38 27.50
N VAL A 193 -1.19 -9.64 28.08
CA VAL A 193 -0.95 -8.69 29.16
C VAL A 193 -1.95 -8.90 30.30
N ALA A 194 -1.51 -8.69 31.54
CA ALA A 194 -2.42 -8.73 32.69
C ALA A 194 -3.36 -7.50 32.66
N ASN A 195 -2.83 -6.32 32.34
CA ASN A 195 -3.59 -5.10 32.25
C ASN A 195 -3.43 -4.49 30.84
N ALA A 196 -4.55 -4.35 30.15
CA ALA A 196 -4.61 -3.58 28.92
C ALA A 196 -4.65 -2.08 29.26
N GLY A 197 -3.79 -1.29 28.62
CA GLY A 197 -3.71 0.15 28.86
C GLY A 197 -3.01 0.84 27.68
N GLY A 198 -2.88 2.17 27.74
CA GLY A 198 -2.31 3.00 26.67
C GLY A 198 -3.33 3.42 25.61
N ALA A 199 -4.59 3.05 25.76
CA ALA A 199 -5.70 3.48 24.93
C ALA A 199 -7.03 3.33 25.68
N ALA A 200 -8.05 4.07 25.26
CA ALA A 200 -9.42 3.91 25.73
C ALA A 200 -10.15 2.92 24.80
N ALA A 201 -9.88 1.61 24.95
CA ALA A 201 -10.46 0.59 24.13
C ALA A 201 -10.80 -0.67 24.93
N ARG A 202 -11.77 -1.45 24.44
CA ARG A 202 -12.16 -2.73 25.06
C ARG A 202 -11.23 -3.85 24.61
N PRO A 203 -10.56 -4.57 25.54
CA PRO A 203 -9.69 -5.69 25.18
C PRO A 203 -10.47 -6.97 24.84
N PHE A 204 -9.82 -7.87 24.10
CA PHE A 204 -10.19 -9.29 24.09
C PHE A 204 -9.59 -9.96 25.32
N GLU A 205 -10.35 -10.85 25.96
CA GLU A 205 -9.95 -11.61 27.14
C GLU A 205 -9.76 -13.10 26.79
N THR A 206 -8.77 -13.73 27.40
CA THR A 206 -8.49 -15.16 27.24
C THR A 206 -7.90 -15.73 28.52
N HIS A 207 -7.92 -17.09 28.65
CA HIS A 207 -7.40 -17.77 29.82
C HIS A 207 -6.02 -18.38 29.53
N TYR A 208 -5.06 -18.12 30.41
CA TYR A 208 -3.73 -18.72 30.37
C TYR A 208 -3.70 -20.00 31.23
N ASN A 209 -3.90 -21.14 30.60
CA ASN A 209 -4.07 -22.43 31.28
C ASN A 209 -2.92 -22.79 32.21
N ALA A 210 -1.66 -22.51 31.83
CA ALA A 210 -0.50 -22.92 32.64
C ALA A 210 -0.41 -22.19 33.97
N LEU A 211 -0.88 -20.95 34.06
CA LEU A 211 -0.89 -20.15 35.28
C LEU A 211 -2.27 -20.09 35.93
N ASN A 212 -3.31 -20.62 35.25
CA ASN A 212 -4.70 -20.53 35.65
C ASN A 212 -5.13 -19.05 35.94
N GLU A 213 -4.77 -18.15 35.01
CA GLU A 213 -5.03 -16.72 35.12
C GLU A 213 -5.72 -16.20 33.86
N ASP A 214 -6.59 -15.20 34.02
CA ASP A 214 -7.19 -14.49 32.90
C ASP A 214 -6.23 -13.40 32.43
N VAL A 215 -5.98 -13.36 31.14
CA VAL A 215 -5.11 -12.39 30.49
C VAL A 215 -5.86 -11.71 29.35
N LYS A 216 -5.35 -10.59 28.89
CA LYS A 216 -5.94 -9.77 27.82
C LYS A 216 -4.99 -9.69 26.64
N LEU A 217 -5.55 -9.55 25.44
CA LEU A 217 -4.79 -9.11 24.28
C LEU A 217 -4.55 -7.61 24.37
N ARG A 218 -3.33 -7.16 24.08
CA ARG A 218 -2.94 -5.75 24.17
C ARG A 218 -3.76 -4.87 23.21
N ILE A 219 -4.12 -3.70 23.66
CA ILE A 219 -4.85 -2.67 22.89
C ILE A 219 -3.95 -1.54 22.39
N SER A 220 -2.69 -1.46 22.87
CA SER A 220 -1.65 -0.48 22.56
C SER A 220 -0.28 -1.08 22.87
N LEU A 221 0.78 -0.45 22.39
CA LEU A 221 2.18 -0.79 22.65
C LEU A 221 2.80 0.09 23.77
N GLU A 222 2.14 1.17 24.13
CA GLU A 222 2.60 2.28 24.93
C GLU A 222 3.29 1.87 26.23
N LEU A 223 2.59 1.11 27.08
CA LEU A 223 3.05 0.88 28.46
C LEU A 223 4.39 0.15 28.52
N TYR A 224 4.63 -0.78 27.63
CA TYR A 224 5.89 -1.52 27.59
C TYR A 224 7.01 -0.67 26.97
N LEU A 225 6.73 0.09 25.92
CA LEU A 225 7.71 0.97 25.30
C LEU A 225 8.18 2.07 26.28
N LYS A 226 7.25 2.67 27.03
CA LYS A 226 7.61 3.63 28.09
C LYS A 226 8.48 2.99 29.18
N ARG A 227 8.27 1.73 29.57
CA ARG A 227 9.14 1.01 30.51
C ARG A 227 10.54 0.82 29.95
N LEU A 228 10.70 0.59 28.66
CA LEU A 228 12.00 0.48 28.00
C LEU A 228 12.76 1.81 28.02
N ILE A 229 12.06 2.95 27.82
CA ILE A 229 12.63 4.30 27.99
C ILE A 229 13.12 4.49 29.42
N VAL A 230 12.33 4.14 30.44
CA VAL A 230 12.75 4.18 31.86
C VAL A 230 13.95 3.27 32.09
N GLY A 231 14.03 2.14 31.40
CA GLY A 231 15.17 1.21 31.43
C GLY A 231 16.44 1.72 30.73
N GLY A 232 16.41 2.91 30.12
CA GLY A 232 17.55 3.55 29.46
C GLY A 232 17.67 3.30 27.95
N LEU A 233 16.66 2.71 27.31
CA LEU A 233 16.61 2.63 25.85
C LEU A 233 16.01 3.93 25.31
N GLU A 234 16.85 4.86 24.90
CA GLU A 234 16.46 6.24 24.62
C GLU A 234 15.61 6.44 23.37
N ARG A 235 15.63 5.49 22.43
CA ARG A 235 14.86 5.53 21.18
C ARG A 235 14.38 4.13 20.84
N VAL A 236 13.09 3.89 20.99
CA VAL A 236 12.49 2.58 20.74
C VAL A 236 11.24 2.70 19.89
N TYR A 237 10.97 1.68 19.10
CA TYR A 237 9.69 1.54 18.39
C TYR A 237 9.31 0.07 18.27
N GLU A 238 8.03 -0.17 18.11
CA GLU A 238 7.48 -1.47 17.75
C GLU A 238 6.45 -1.32 16.63
N ILE A 239 6.50 -2.21 15.66
CA ILE A 239 5.45 -2.37 14.65
C ILE A 239 4.76 -3.70 14.95
N GLY A 240 3.61 -3.66 15.59
CA GLY A 240 2.96 -4.84 16.11
C GLY A 240 1.46 -4.88 15.87
N ARG A 241 0.86 -6.05 16.14
CA ARG A 241 -0.59 -6.20 16.18
C ARG A 241 -1.13 -5.74 17.52
N VAL A 242 -2.22 -5.00 17.46
CA VAL A 242 -3.06 -4.64 18.62
C VAL A 242 -4.50 -5.06 18.36
N PHE A 243 -5.26 -5.21 19.43
CA PHE A 243 -6.57 -5.86 19.39
C PHE A 243 -7.58 -5.00 20.17
N ARG A 244 -8.66 -4.60 19.53
CA ARG A 244 -9.74 -3.82 20.14
C ARG A 244 -11.07 -4.50 19.88
N ASN A 245 -11.74 -4.98 20.94
CA ASN A 245 -13.01 -5.71 20.88
C ASN A 245 -14.19 -4.74 20.81
N GLU A 246 -14.27 -4.03 19.70
CA GLU A 246 -15.25 -2.99 19.43
C GLU A 246 -15.98 -3.27 18.10
N GLY A 247 -16.76 -2.31 17.61
CA GLY A 247 -17.46 -2.44 16.34
C GLY A 247 -16.52 -2.61 15.13
N VAL A 248 -17.06 -3.15 14.05
CA VAL A 248 -16.36 -3.33 12.78
C VAL A 248 -17.03 -2.47 11.71
N ASP A 249 -16.24 -1.65 11.03
CA ASP A 249 -16.66 -0.87 9.88
C ASP A 249 -15.54 -0.80 8.82
N THR A 250 -15.67 0.08 7.84
CA THR A 250 -14.69 0.24 6.77
C THR A 250 -13.35 0.84 7.23
N ARG A 251 -13.30 1.43 8.42
CA ARG A 251 -12.12 2.08 9.01
C ARG A 251 -11.58 1.34 10.23
N HIS A 252 -12.44 0.59 10.93
CA HIS A 252 -12.13 -0.08 12.18
C HIS A 252 -12.15 -1.60 12.01
N ASN A 253 -11.03 -2.24 12.28
CA ASN A 253 -10.89 -3.70 12.31
C ASN A 253 -10.50 -4.11 13.75
N PRO A 254 -11.04 -5.21 14.31
CA PRO A 254 -10.74 -5.64 15.67
C PRO A 254 -9.27 -5.99 15.91
N GLU A 255 -8.52 -6.29 14.87
CA GLU A 255 -7.06 -6.42 14.90
C GLU A 255 -6.42 -5.60 13.80
N PHE A 256 -5.40 -4.84 14.13
CA PHE A 256 -4.69 -4.00 13.15
C PHE A 256 -3.21 -3.83 13.52
N THR A 257 -2.42 -3.43 12.53
CA THR A 257 -1.01 -3.11 12.74
C THR A 257 -0.89 -1.68 13.22
N LEU A 258 -0.27 -1.49 14.36
CA LEU A 258 0.06 -0.21 14.95
C LEU A 258 1.58 -0.07 15.01
N MET A 259 2.08 1.12 14.76
CA MET A 259 3.45 1.50 15.08
C MET A 259 3.39 2.57 16.17
N GLU A 260 4.08 2.31 17.26
CA GLU A 260 4.37 3.33 18.27
C GLU A 260 5.88 3.49 18.40
N LEU A 261 6.32 4.72 18.64
CA LEU A 261 7.72 5.03 18.84
C LEU A 261 7.87 6.06 19.95
N TYR A 262 8.95 5.93 20.70
CA TYR A 262 9.26 6.78 21.87
C TYR A 262 10.71 7.21 21.81
N GLN A 263 10.95 8.47 22.11
CA GLN A 263 12.29 9.06 22.14
C GLN A 263 12.46 9.90 23.41
N ALA A 264 13.52 9.64 24.15
CA ALA A 264 13.94 10.46 25.27
C ALA A 264 14.57 11.79 24.79
N TYR A 265 14.58 12.79 25.64
CA TYR A 265 15.25 14.08 25.42
C TYR A 265 14.74 14.85 24.20
N THR A 266 13.46 14.72 23.90
CA THR A 266 12.75 15.47 22.87
C THR A 266 11.40 15.93 23.40
N ASP A 267 10.75 16.82 22.66
CA ASP A 267 9.39 17.30 22.91
C ASP A 267 8.46 16.96 21.75
N TYR A 268 7.24 17.46 21.80
CA TYR A 268 6.25 17.22 20.74
C TYR A 268 6.66 17.89 19.42
N GLU A 269 7.42 18.98 19.43
CA GLU A 269 7.89 19.64 18.22
C GLU A 269 8.90 18.74 17.49
N GLY A 270 9.86 18.15 18.23
CA GLY A 270 10.78 17.16 17.68
C GLY A 270 10.08 15.93 17.13
N MET A 271 8.97 15.49 17.75
CA MET A 271 8.16 14.38 17.25
C MET A 271 7.37 14.76 15.99
N MET A 272 6.89 16.00 15.87
CA MET A 272 6.30 16.51 14.63
C MET A 272 7.31 16.53 13.48
N GLU A 273 8.53 17.01 13.72
CA GLU A 273 9.60 17.01 12.71
C GLU A 273 9.99 15.60 12.28
N LEU A 274 10.09 14.66 13.20
CA LEU A 274 10.35 13.25 12.92
C LEU A 274 9.23 12.68 12.01
N THR A 275 7.98 12.94 12.37
CA THR A 275 6.81 12.46 11.63
C THR A 275 6.76 13.05 10.22
N GLU A 276 6.88 14.37 10.09
CA GLU A 276 6.90 15.07 8.79
C GLU A 276 8.00 14.53 7.88
N SER A 277 9.22 14.40 8.42
CA SER A 277 10.36 13.89 7.65
C SER A 277 10.17 12.43 7.23
N MET A 278 9.54 11.60 8.07
CA MET A 278 9.23 10.21 7.75
C MET A 278 8.20 10.11 6.62
N PHE A 279 7.12 10.87 6.66
CA PHE A 279 6.12 10.86 5.58
C PHE A 279 6.70 11.31 4.25
N ARG A 280 7.52 12.37 4.24
CA ARG A 280 8.23 12.84 3.04
C ARG A 280 9.15 11.76 2.49
N TYR A 281 9.98 11.17 3.34
CA TYR A 281 10.89 10.08 2.98
C TYR A 281 10.15 8.89 2.37
N LEU A 282 9.05 8.46 3.00
CA LEU A 282 8.26 7.33 2.52
C LEU A 282 7.62 7.61 1.15
N ALA A 283 7.08 8.81 0.95
CA ALA A 283 6.50 9.21 -0.33
C ALA A 283 7.54 9.17 -1.45
N GLU A 284 8.72 9.73 -1.23
CA GLU A 284 9.83 9.70 -2.19
C GLU A 284 10.31 8.27 -2.49
N LYS A 285 10.50 7.44 -1.45
CA LYS A 285 11.04 6.07 -1.62
C LYS A 285 10.04 5.10 -2.23
N VAL A 286 8.76 5.20 -1.90
CA VAL A 286 7.72 4.23 -2.29
C VAL A 286 6.91 4.70 -3.49
N CYS A 287 6.63 6.00 -3.58
CA CYS A 287 5.85 6.58 -4.68
C CYS A 287 6.72 7.26 -5.73
N GLY A 288 8.01 7.51 -5.44
CA GLY A 288 8.94 8.19 -6.35
C GLY A 288 8.77 9.71 -6.38
N SER A 289 7.90 10.27 -5.56
CA SER A 289 7.64 11.72 -5.46
C SER A 289 7.06 12.07 -4.10
N ALA A 290 7.43 13.22 -3.55
CA ALA A 290 6.79 13.80 -2.37
C ALA A 290 5.39 14.38 -2.68
N LYS A 291 5.01 14.51 -3.96
CA LYS A 291 3.65 14.83 -4.39
C LYS A 291 2.95 13.54 -4.78
N ILE A 292 1.88 13.22 -4.07
CA ILE A 292 1.12 11.98 -4.26
C ILE A 292 -0.34 12.31 -4.61
N SER A 293 -0.99 11.42 -5.36
CA SER A 293 -2.43 11.50 -5.59
C SER A 293 -3.16 10.46 -4.75
N TYR A 294 -4.13 10.90 -3.98
CA TYR A 294 -5.03 10.04 -3.21
C TYR A 294 -6.48 10.39 -3.52
N ASN A 295 -7.24 9.44 -4.03
CA ASN A 295 -8.64 9.64 -4.47
C ASN A 295 -8.83 10.84 -5.43
N GLY A 296 -7.85 11.07 -6.31
CA GLY A 296 -7.90 12.18 -7.27
C GLY A 296 -7.46 13.54 -6.72
N ILE A 297 -7.13 13.61 -5.44
CA ILE A 297 -6.64 14.83 -4.77
C ILE A 297 -5.12 14.77 -4.68
N GLU A 298 -4.44 15.85 -5.08
CA GLU A 298 -2.99 15.99 -4.90
C GLU A 298 -2.67 16.37 -3.46
N ILE A 299 -1.79 15.59 -2.83
CA ILE A 299 -1.24 15.85 -1.50
C ILE A 299 0.25 16.15 -1.66
N ASP A 300 0.69 17.32 -1.21
CA ASP A 300 2.07 17.80 -1.33
C ASP A 300 2.83 17.65 -0.01
N LEU A 301 3.53 16.53 0.15
CA LEU A 301 4.39 16.23 1.30
C LEU A 301 5.79 16.90 1.20
N SER A 302 6.08 17.64 0.12
CA SER A 302 7.35 18.35 -0.02
C SER A 302 7.42 19.64 0.79
N LYS A 303 6.26 20.21 1.12
CA LYS A 303 6.13 21.43 1.92
C LYS A 303 6.12 21.09 3.42
N PRO A 304 6.49 22.03 4.29
CA PRO A 304 6.25 21.91 5.72
C PRO A 304 4.76 21.68 5.99
N PHE A 305 4.43 20.79 6.92
CA PHE A 305 3.05 20.57 7.34
C PHE A 305 2.52 21.80 8.06
N GLU A 306 1.29 22.17 7.78
CA GLU A 306 0.64 23.29 8.48
C GLU A 306 0.52 22.95 9.97
N ARG A 307 0.75 23.93 10.83
CA ARG A 307 0.62 23.80 12.29
C ARG A 307 -0.50 24.74 12.74
N LEU A 308 -1.61 24.17 13.20
CA LEU A 308 -2.78 24.90 13.65
C LEU A 308 -3.13 24.43 15.06
N THR A 309 -3.46 25.38 15.95
CA THR A 309 -4.18 25.00 17.17
C THR A 309 -5.59 24.56 16.80
N MET A 310 -6.23 23.77 17.67
CA MET A 310 -7.62 23.37 17.44
C MET A 310 -8.54 24.58 17.34
N ASN A 311 -8.33 25.61 18.17
CA ASN A 311 -9.09 26.86 18.12
C ASN A 311 -8.83 27.65 16.82
N ASP A 312 -7.56 27.76 16.38
CA ASP A 312 -7.25 28.44 15.11
C ASP A 312 -7.87 27.73 13.91
N ALA A 313 -7.94 26.39 13.94
CA ALA A 313 -8.63 25.63 12.90
C ALA A 313 -10.13 25.95 12.86
N ILE A 314 -10.80 25.98 14.02
CA ILE A 314 -12.21 26.33 14.11
C ILE A 314 -12.43 27.80 13.67
N LYS A 315 -11.57 28.70 14.08
CA LYS A 315 -11.62 30.10 13.65
C LYS A 315 -11.46 30.24 12.14
N LYS A 316 -10.55 29.47 11.54
CA LYS A 316 -10.28 29.47 10.09
C LYS A 316 -11.47 28.94 9.29
N TYR A 317 -12.09 27.85 9.70
CA TYR A 317 -13.10 27.13 8.91
C TYR A 317 -14.55 27.44 9.32
N ALA A 318 -14.83 27.72 10.60
CA ALA A 318 -16.15 28.06 11.11
C ALA A 318 -16.33 29.55 11.41
N GLY A 319 -15.25 30.33 11.49
CA GLY A 319 -15.29 31.74 11.86
C GLY A 319 -15.56 31.99 13.34
N ILE A 320 -15.41 30.99 14.18
CA ILE A 320 -15.70 31.01 15.61
C ILE A 320 -14.42 31.01 16.42
N ASP A 321 -14.29 31.93 17.38
CA ASP A 321 -13.13 32.03 18.27
C ASP A 321 -13.52 31.56 19.67
N PHE A 322 -13.05 30.37 20.07
CA PHE A 322 -13.36 29.84 21.41
C PHE A 322 -12.59 30.52 22.54
N ASP A 323 -11.60 31.37 22.25
CA ASP A 323 -10.96 32.21 23.26
C ASP A 323 -11.93 33.30 23.77
N GLU A 324 -12.92 33.68 22.95
CA GLU A 324 -13.97 34.62 23.33
C GLU A 324 -15.13 33.95 24.08
N VAL A 325 -15.20 32.62 24.13
CA VAL A 325 -16.25 31.85 24.81
C VAL A 325 -15.89 31.70 26.29
N ALA A 326 -16.69 32.25 27.18
CA ALA A 326 -16.33 32.44 28.59
C ALA A 326 -16.24 31.12 29.39
N ASP A 327 -17.24 30.23 29.24
CA ASP A 327 -17.42 29.05 30.09
C ASP A 327 -18.20 27.92 29.37
N ASP A 328 -18.48 26.85 30.11
CA ASP A 328 -19.21 25.68 29.61
C ASP A 328 -20.61 26.02 29.10
N GLU A 329 -21.33 26.90 29.81
CA GLU A 329 -22.70 27.29 29.44
C GLU A 329 -22.72 28.15 28.17
N ALA A 330 -21.73 29.02 28.00
CA ALA A 330 -21.58 29.81 26.79
C ALA A 330 -21.21 28.89 25.60
N ALA A 331 -20.38 27.88 25.82
CA ALA A 331 -20.02 26.89 24.79
C ALA A 331 -21.22 26.04 24.37
N LYS A 332 -22.02 25.55 25.31
CA LYS A 332 -23.25 24.80 25.03
C LYS A 332 -24.26 25.63 24.26
N LYS A 333 -24.47 26.91 24.68
CA LYS A 333 -25.34 27.83 23.95
C LYS A 333 -24.89 28.03 22.50
N LEU A 334 -23.59 28.14 22.28
CA LEU A 334 -23.02 28.24 20.93
C LEU A 334 -23.27 26.96 20.13
N ALA A 335 -23.16 25.77 20.76
CA ALA A 335 -23.49 24.50 20.13
C ALA A 335 -24.98 24.44 19.73
N ASP A 336 -25.89 24.90 20.59
CA ASP A 336 -27.34 25.01 20.28
C ASP A 336 -27.58 25.93 19.06
N GLU A 337 -26.94 27.10 19.03
CA GLU A 337 -27.03 28.06 17.91
C GLU A 337 -26.55 27.47 16.59
N HIS A 338 -25.57 26.55 16.63
CA HIS A 338 -25.00 25.87 15.48
C HIS A 338 -25.59 24.47 15.21
N HIS A 339 -26.61 24.07 15.98
CA HIS A 339 -27.28 22.76 15.86
C HIS A 339 -26.34 21.56 16.04
N ILE A 340 -25.32 21.70 16.88
CA ILE A 340 -24.39 20.63 17.25
C ILE A 340 -24.95 19.89 18.46
N GLU A 341 -25.16 18.59 18.33
CA GLU A 341 -25.63 17.72 19.40
C GLU A 341 -24.52 17.48 20.43
N TYR A 342 -24.83 17.59 21.70
CA TYR A 342 -23.92 17.35 22.82
C TYR A 342 -24.62 16.65 23.99
N GLU A 343 -23.84 16.02 24.87
CA GLU A 343 -24.34 15.43 26.10
C GLU A 343 -24.28 16.46 27.25
N GLU A 344 -25.19 16.33 28.23
CA GLU A 344 -25.27 17.25 29.37
C GLU A 344 -23.96 17.36 30.17
N ARG A 345 -23.20 16.26 30.22
CA ARG A 345 -21.90 16.17 30.91
C ARG A 345 -20.77 16.91 30.19
N HIS A 346 -20.94 17.27 28.92
CA HIS A 346 -19.88 17.90 28.13
C HIS A 346 -19.55 19.29 28.69
N LYS A 347 -18.24 19.58 28.67
CA LYS A 347 -17.66 20.86 29.04
C LYS A 347 -17.22 21.62 27.80
N LYS A 348 -16.69 22.82 28.00
CA LYS A 348 -16.19 23.65 26.89
C LYS A 348 -15.23 22.92 25.97
N GLY A 349 -14.27 22.16 26.53
CA GLY A 349 -13.30 21.38 25.71
C GLY A 349 -13.94 20.30 24.85
N ASP A 350 -14.96 19.59 25.36
CA ASP A 350 -15.73 18.63 24.59
C ASP A 350 -16.48 19.32 23.44
N ILE A 351 -17.06 20.49 23.70
CA ILE A 351 -17.75 21.29 22.68
C ILE A 351 -16.78 21.78 21.59
N ILE A 352 -15.59 22.24 21.97
CA ILE A 352 -14.52 22.59 21.01
C ILE A 352 -14.24 21.42 20.07
N ASN A 353 -14.13 20.21 20.61
CA ASN A 353 -13.91 19.02 19.79
C ASN A 353 -15.06 18.76 18.82
N LEU A 354 -16.31 18.88 19.25
CA LEU A 354 -17.49 18.70 18.38
C LEU A 354 -17.52 19.73 17.24
N PHE A 355 -17.15 20.98 17.51
CA PHE A 355 -17.01 21.99 16.46
C PHE A 355 -15.88 21.67 15.48
N PHE A 356 -14.77 21.17 15.98
CA PHE A 356 -13.65 20.76 15.13
C PHE A 356 -14.04 19.60 14.21
N GLU A 357 -14.70 18.57 14.74
CA GLU A 357 -15.18 17.42 13.95
C GLU A 357 -16.18 17.84 12.86
N GLU A 358 -17.10 18.74 13.19
CA GLU A 358 -18.15 19.18 12.25
C GLU A 358 -17.60 20.08 11.13
N TYR A 359 -16.74 21.07 11.48
CA TYR A 359 -16.35 22.12 10.55
C TYR A 359 -14.93 21.99 9.98
N CYS A 360 -14.02 21.30 10.67
CA CYS A 360 -12.60 21.32 10.30
C CYS A 360 -12.10 20.04 9.68
N GLU A 361 -12.46 18.85 10.19
CA GLU A 361 -11.85 17.59 9.74
C GLU A 361 -11.93 17.36 8.23
N LYS A 362 -13.06 17.72 7.62
CA LYS A 362 -13.31 17.53 6.18
C LYS A 362 -12.52 18.50 5.31
N GLU A 363 -12.11 19.63 5.88
CA GLU A 363 -11.37 20.70 5.18
C GLU A 363 -9.84 20.50 5.25
N LEU A 364 -9.36 19.64 6.15
CA LEU A 364 -7.95 19.35 6.34
C LEU A 364 -7.44 18.36 5.30
N ILE A 365 -7.28 18.83 4.06
CA ILE A 365 -6.84 18.00 2.93
C ILE A 365 -5.32 17.87 2.87
N GLN A 366 -4.59 18.98 3.08
CA GLN A 366 -3.13 18.95 3.09
C GLN A 366 -2.61 18.54 4.47
N PRO A 367 -1.39 17.98 4.55
CA PRO A 367 -0.82 17.55 5.82
C PRO A 367 -0.78 18.68 6.85
N THR A 368 -1.42 18.49 7.97
CA THR A 368 -1.60 19.50 9.03
C THR A 368 -1.44 18.85 10.39
N PHE A 369 -0.68 19.47 11.27
CA PHE A 369 -0.67 19.16 12.71
C PHE A 369 -1.72 19.99 13.43
N ILE A 370 -2.61 19.34 14.15
CA ILE A 370 -3.53 20.01 15.08
C ILE A 370 -2.92 19.95 16.47
N MET A 371 -2.81 21.10 17.10
CA MET A 371 -2.15 21.29 18.39
C MET A 371 -3.13 21.86 19.42
N ASP A 372 -2.69 21.90 20.69
CA ASP A 372 -3.42 22.50 21.80
C ASP A 372 -4.83 21.93 21.95
N HIS A 373 -4.91 20.59 21.97
CA HIS A 373 -6.16 19.88 22.23
C HIS A 373 -6.66 20.19 23.65
N PRO A 374 -7.97 20.42 23.84
CA PRO A 374 -8.55 20.60 25.17
C PRO A 374 -8.25 19.43 26.12
N ILE A 375 -8.06 19.75 27.40
CA ILE A 375 -7.71 18.74 28.41
C ILE A 375 -8.82 17.69 28.59
N GLU A 376 -10.07 18.07 28.37
CA GLU A 376 -11.23 17.20 28.48
C GLU A 376 -11.17 16.01 27.53
N ILE A 377 -10.59 16.20 26.34
CA ILE A 377 -10.42 15.14 25.32
C ILE A 377 -9.02 14.54 25.29
N SER A 378 -8.15 14.91 26.21
CA SER A 378 -6.75 14.51 26.26
C SER A 378 -6.42 13.72 27.56
N PRO A 379 -7.13 12.61 27.86
CA PRO A 379 -7.02 11.95 29.17
C PRO A 379 -5.71 11.21 29.41
N LEU A 380 -4.90 11.02 28.36
CA LEU A 380 -3.67 10.23 28.41
C LEU A 380 -2.39 11.05 28.18
N THR A 381 -2.50 12.35 28.07
CA THR A 381 -1.36 13.28 27.83
C THR A 381 -1.09 14.17 29.01
#